data_ffa3c64c76617b84a55ffbe0a05e5604
#
_entry.id   ffa3c64c76617b84a55ffbe0a05e5604
#
_cell.length_a   1.000
_cell.length_b   1.000
_cell.length_c   1.000
_cell.angle_alpha   90.00
_cell.angle_beta   90.00
_cell.angle_gamma   90.00
#
_symmetry.space_group_name_H-M   'P 1'
#
loop_
_entity.id
_entity.type
_entity.pdbx_description
1 polymer ?
#
loop_
_entity_poly.entity_id
_entity_poly.type
_entity_poly.pdbx_seq_one_letter_code
_entity_poly.pdbx_strand_id
1 'polypeptide(L)'
;MRIRFLGHAAFLIVTEKGTRIITDPYQPGAFGGAIGHAPIPETADIVTISHQHMDHNDAKNLPGTVTVFDQPGEYEELGVRLKGVSTYHDDRRGQERGPNVAWVIGADGLQVCHLGDLGMALEAEHVTAVGPIDVLLIPVGGTFTIDAAGATEVVEALKPRLVIPMHYRTPKVKLNIDYVDSFLRDKPNVRRVGGSDIEVTPGTLPKVPYEIWVLEAAL
;
A
#
# COMPACT_ATOMS: atom_id res chain seq x y z
N MET A 1 9.16 0.13 -13.95
CA MET A 1 8.69 -0.48 -12.69
C MET A 1 7.41 -1.27 -12.93
N ARG A 2 7.30 -2.49 -12.43
CA ARG A 2 6.07 -3.29 -12.43
C ARG A 2 5.49 -3.33 -11.02
N ILE A 3 4.18 -3.14 -10.88
CA ILE A 3 3.45 -3.21 -9.60
C ILE A 3 2.37 -4.28 -9.75
N ARG A 4 2.34 -5.25 -8.84
CA ARG A 4 1.36 -6.33 -8.79
C ARG A 4 0.65 -6.33 -7.44
N PHE A 5 -0.67 -6.29 -7.46
CA PHE A 5 -1.49 -6.41 -6.26
C PHE A 5 -1.64 -7.89 -5.87
N LEU A 6 -1.02 -8.30 -4.78
CA LEU A 6 -1.08 -9.67 -4.29
C LEU A 6 -2.40 -9.94 -3.54
N GLY A 7 -2.95 -8.91 -2.90
CA GLY A 7 -4.19 -8.96 -2.14
C GLY A 7 -4.09 -8.22 -0.81
N HIS A 8 -5.21 -7.83 -0.25
CA HIS A 8 -5.36 -7.07 0.99
C HIS A 8 -4.57 -5.74 0.95
N ALA A 9 -3.37 -5.67 1.52
CA ALA A 9 -2.46 -4.54 1.43
C ALA A 9 -1.10 -4.94 0.83
N ALA A 10 -0.94 -6.20 0.40
CA ALA A 10 0.32 -6.70 -0.13
C ALA A 10 0.49 -6.40 -1.62
N PHE A 11 1.64 -5.82 -1.97
CA PHE A 11 2.06 -5.60 -3.35
C PHE A 11 3.45 -6.17 -3.59
N LEU A 12 3.67 -6.68 -4.81
CA LEU A 12 5.00 -6.93 -5.34
C LEU A 12 5.37 -5.78 -6.29
N ILE A 13 6.45 -5.10 -5.99
CA ILE A 13 7.05 -4.05 -6.83
C ILE A 13 8.35 -4.61 -7.39
N VAL A 14 8.49 -4.61 -8.72
CA VAL A 14 9.71 -5.05 -9.39
C VAL A 14 10.31 -3.89 -10.16
N THR A 15 11.56 -3.55 -9.82
CA THR A 15 12.30 -2.47 -10.49
C THR A 15 12.79 -2.92 -11.87
N GLU A 16 13.21 -1.96 -12.72
CA GLU A 16 13.84 -2.26 -14.02
C GLU A 16 15.10 -3.11 -13.88
N LYS A 17 15.81 -3.00 -12.75
CA LYS A 17 17.00 -3.81 -12.43
C LYS A 17 16.65 -5.21 -11.90
N GLY A 18 15.38 -5.51 -11.70
CA GLY A 18 14.90 -6.79 -11.20
C GLY A 18 14.82 -6.90 -9.67
N THR A 19 15.14 -5.85 -8.91
CA THR A 19 14.95 -5.85 -7.45
C THR A 19 13.47 -6.00 -7.11
N ARG A 20 13.15 -6.94 -6.24
CA ARG A 20 11.79 -7.35 -5.87
C ARG A 20 11.48 -6.87 -4.45
N ILE A 21 10.48 -6.03 -4.32
CA ILE A 21 10.03 -5.49 -3.04
C ILE A 21 8.60 -6.00 -2.78
N ILE A 22 8.35 -6.60 -1.62
CA ILE A 22 7.00 -6.91 -1.16
C ILE A 22 6.65 -5.98 0.00
N THR A 23 5.48 -5.33 -0.11
CA THR A 23 4.92 -4.51 0.96
C THR A 23 3.90 -5.33 1.74
N ASP A 24 3.90 -5.22 3.06
CA ASP A 24 2.88 -5.75 3.98
C ASP A 24 2.38 -7.17 3.63
N PRO A 25 3.26 -8.20 3.61
CA PRO A 25 2.82 -9.55 3.33
C PRO A 25 1.87 -10.07 4.42
N TYR A 26 0.70 -10.57 4.01
CA TYR A 26 -0.32 -11.09 4.91
C TYR A 26 -0.09 -12.56 5.28
N GLN A 27 -0.51 -12.96 6.48
CA GLN A 27 -0.63 -14.35 6.87
C GLN A 27 -1.94 -14.93 6.30
N PRO A 28 -1.89 -15.98 5.46
CA PRO A 28 -3.10 -16.66 4.99
C PRO A 28 -3.92 -17.18 6.15
N GLY A 29 -5.24 -16.96 6.11
CA GLY A 29 -6.14 -17.40 7.17
C GLY A 29 -6.13 -16.53 8.44
N ALA A 30 -5.43 -15.40 8.46
CA ALA A 30 -5.44 -14.48 9.59
C ALA A 30 -6.87 -14.09 10.01
N PHE A 31 -7.03 -13.77 11.29
CA PHE A 31 -8.31 -13.43 11.92
C PHE A 31 -9.41 -14.47 11.69
N GLY A 32 -9.09 -15.76 11.93
CA GLY A 32 -10.05 -16.85 11.82
C GLY A 32 -10.52 -17.11 10.39
N GLY A 33 -9.67 -16.85 9.39
CA GLY A 33 -9.98 -17.05 7.98
C GLY A 33 -10.60 -15.82 7.31
N ALA A 34 -10.56 -14.65 7.95
CA ALA A 34 -11.03 -13.41 7.33
C ALA A 34 -10.12 -12.95 6.18
N ILE A 35 -8.82 -13.27 6.23
CA ILE A 35 -7.87 -13.09 5.12
C ILE A 35 -7.77 -14.42 4.36
N GLY A 36 -8.60 -14.57 3.33
CA GLY A 36 -8.76 -15.80 2.55
C GLY A 36 -7.89 -15.88 1.30
N HIS A 37 -6.87 -15.04 1.19
CA HIS A 37 -5.89 -15.10 0.11
C HIS A 37 -4.97 -16.33 0.27
N ALA A 38 -4.48 -16.86 -0.86
CA ALA A 38 -3.50 -17.96 -0.86
C ALA A 38 -2.13 -17.47 -0.32
N PRO A 39 -1.25 -18.38 0.14
CA PRO A 39 0.13 -18.02 0.48
C PRO A 39 0.82 -17.30 -0.68
N ILE A 40 1.64 -16.30 -0.34
CA ILE A 40 2.42 -15.55 -1.33
C ILE A 40 3.58 -16.43 -1.83
N PRO A 41 3.58 -16.86 -3.11
CA PRO A 41 4.63 -17.73 -3.64
C PRO A 41 5.83 -16.94 -4.17
N GLU A 42 5.72 -15.63 -4.25
CA GLU A 42 6.75 -14.75 -4.77
C GLU A 42 7.92 -14.63 -3.80
N THR A 43 9.15 -14.68 -4.34
CA THR A 43 10.35 -14.28 -3.62
C THR A 43 10.45 -12.76 -3.60
N ALA A 44 11.13 -12.23 -2.59
CA ALA A 44 11.50 -10.83 -2.51
C ALA A 44 12.95 -10.67 -2.06
N ASP A 45 13.55 -9.55 -2.41
CA ASP A 45 14.85 -9.10 -1.89
C ASP A 45 14.61 -8.21 -0.67
N ILE A 46 13.57 -7.39 -0.73
CA ILE A 46 13.20 -6.39 0.27
C ILE A 46 11.74 -6.61 0.68
N VAL A 47 11.47 -6.50 1.98
CA VAL A 47 10.11 -6.43 2.52
C VAL A 47 9.97 -5.16 3.36
N THR A 48 8.91 -4.40 3.13
CA THR A 48 8.52 -3.31 4.02
C THR A 48 7.28 -3.71 4.81
N ILE A 49 7.29 -3.46 6.11
CA ILE A 49 6.18 -3.74 7.02
C ILE A 49 5.74 -2.42 7.63
N SER A 50 4.45 -2.10 7.47
CA SER A 50 3.88 -0.88 8.05
C SER A 50 3.64 -1.00 9.54
N HIS A 51 3.22 -2.18 10.02
CA HIS A 51 2.93 -2.47 11.42
C HIS A 51 2.84 -3.97 11.68
N GLN A 52 2.72 -4.37 12.95
CA GLN A 52 2.89 -5.77 13.37
C GLN A 52 1.58 -6.57 13.49
N HIS A 53 0.54 -6.27 12.70
CA HIS A 53 -0.63 -7.13 12.62
C HIS A 53 -0.41 -8.30 11.64
N MET A 54 -1.11 -9.42 11.90
CA MET A 54 -0.94 -10.69 11.16
C MET A 54 -1.23 -10.57 9.66
N ASP A 55 -2.01 -9.62 9.25
CA ASP A 55 -2.36 -9.36 7.86
C ASP A 55 -1.39 -8.41 7.14
N HIS A 56 -0.26 -8.04 7.80
CA HIS A 56 0.76 -7.14 7.25
C HIS A 56 2.22 -7.57 7.49
N ASN A 57 2.48 -8.55 8.36
CA ASN A 57 3.84 -8.82 8.87
C ASN A 57 4.37 -10.23 8.60
N ASP A 58 3.83 -10.97 7.64
CA ASP A 58 4.19 -12.38 7.42
C ASP A 58 5.43 -12.58 6.54
N ALA A 59 6.44 -11.71 6.67
CA ALA A 59 7.70 -11.81 5.93
C ALA A 59 8.43 -13.14 6.15
N LYS A 60 8.28 -13.74 7.34
CA LYS A 60 8.95 -15.01 7.72
C LYS A 60 8.50 -16.22 6.89
N ASN A 61 7.31 -16.18 6.29
CA ASN A 61 6.75 -17.27 5.50
C ASN A 61 6.92 -17.04 3.98
N LEU A 62 7.55 -15.94 3.57
CA LEU A 62 7.92 -15.73 2.17
C LEU A 62 9.04 -16.68 1.76
N PRO A 63 9.05 -17.15 0.50
CA PRO A 63 10.16 -17.97 -0.01
C PRO A 63 11.46 -17.17 -0.08
N GLY A 64 12.58 -17.81 0.29
CA GLY A 64 13.92 -17.23 0.17
C GLY A 64 14.37 -16.45 1.40
N THR A 65 15.36 -15.60 1.22
CA THR A 65 15.90 -14.72 2.26
C THR A 65 15.59 -13.29 1.88
N VAL A 66 15.04 -12.53 2.81
CA VAL A 66 14.59 -11.14 2.59
C VAL A 66 15.25 -10.19 3.60
N THR A 67 15.53 -8.96 3.17
CA THR A 67 15.85 -7.86 4.09
C THR A 67 14.54 -7.16 4.48
N VAL A 68 14.24 -7.10 5.78
CA VAL A 68 12.98 -6.53 6.31
C VAL A 68 13.22 -5.14 6.88
N PHE A 69 12.38 -4.19 6.49
CA PHE A 69 12.30 -2.84 7.03
C PHE A 69 10.94 -2.62 7.67
N ASP A 70 10.90 -2.41 8.98
CA ASP A 70 9.68 -2.27 9.79
C ASP A 70 9.73 -1.08 10.77
N GLN A 71 10.76 -0.23 10.67
CA GLN A 71 10.93 0.96 11.49
C GLN A 71 10.98 2.22 10.63
N PRO A 72 10.45 3.35 11.12
CA PRO A 72 10.62 4.64 10.44
C PRO A 72 12.10 4.98 10.26
N GLY A 73 12.44 5.66 9.17
CA GLY A 73 13.82 6.06 8.86
C GLY A 73 14.07 6.13 7.37
N GLU A 74 15.31 6.43 7.01
CA GLU A 74 15.77 6.46 5.63
C GLU A 74 16.79 5.35 5.41
N TYR A 75 16.58 4.55 4.36
CA TYR A 75 17.39 3.39 4.04
C TYR A 75 17.66 3.35 2.54
N GLU A 76 18.74 2.65 2.18
CA GLU A 76 19.03 2.31 0.79
C GLU A 76 19.46 0.85 0.73
N GLU A 77 18.79 0.06 -0.11
CA GLU A 77 19.07 -1.36 -0.29
C GLU A 77 18.92 -1.72 -1.77
N LEU A 78 19.93 -2.38 -2.35
CA LEU A 78 19.96 -2.82 -3.76
C LEU A 78 19.60 -1.73 -4.78
N GLY A 79 19.95 -0.47 -4.49
CA GLY A 79 19.66 0.68 -5.33
C GLY A 79 18.22 1.20 -5.24
N VAL A 80 17.45 0.72 -4.26
CA VAL A 80 16.13 1.22 -3.88
C VAL A 80 16.27 2.12 -2.66
N ARG A 81 15.71 3.31 -2.71
CA ARG A 81 15.60 4.21 -1.57
C ARG A 81 14.30 3.94 -0.84
N LEU A 82 14.37 3.75 0.47
CA LEU A 82 13.22 3.51 1.33
C LEU A 82 13.16 4.61 2.38
N LYS A 83 11.99 5.21 2.54
CA LYS A 83 11.74 6.19 3.58
C LYS A 83 10.47 5.80 4.33
N GLY A 84 10.63 5.43 5.60
CA GLY A 84 9.54 5.14 6.53
C GLY A 84 9.14 6.39 7.29
N VAL A 85 7.90 6.83 7.12
CA VAL A 85 7.31 7.98 7.82
C VAL A 85 6.39 7.47 8.92
N SER A 86 6.62 7.89 10.16
CA SER A 86 5.76 7.53 11.30
C SER A 86 4.36 8.09 11.11
N THR A 87 3.37 7.23 11.23
CA THR A 87 1.94 7.55 11.28
C THR A 87 1.26 6.65 12.30
N TYR A 88 -0.07 6.66 12.38
CA TYR A 88 -0.81 5.85 13.33
C TYR A 88 -1.94 5.08 12.66
N HIS A 89 -2.24 3.91 13.22
CA HIS A 89 -3.32 3.03 12.79
C HIS A 89 -4.68 3.42 13.38
N ASP A 90 -4.77 4.56 14.04
CA ASP A 90 -6.00 5.15 14.59
C ASP A 90 -5.88 6.67 14.69
N ASP A 91 -7.00 7.35 14.94
CA ASP A 91 -7.08 8.80 15.10
C ASP A 91 -6.71 9.29 16.51
N ARG A 92 -6.27 8.38 17.39
CA ARG A 92 -5.87 8.63 18.79
C ARG A 92 -4.37 8.47 19.00
N ARG A 93 -3.57 8.72 17.96
CA ARG A 93 -2.10 8.62 18.00
C ARG A 93 -1.61 7.23 18.42
N GLY A 94 -2.23 6.20 17.89
CA GLY A 94 -1.86 4.80 18.11
C GLY A 94 -2.29 4.21 19.46
N GLN A 95 -3.17 4.88 20.21
CA GLN A 95 -3.62 4.37 21.52
C GLN A 95 -4.54 3.15 21.42
N GLU A 96 -5.20 2.95 20.27
CA GLU A 96 -6.12 1.83 20.07
C GLU A 96 -5.49 0.70 19.25
N ARG A 97 -4.79 1.02 18.14
CA ARG A 97 -4.27 0.04 17.18
C ARG A 97 -2.76 0.11 16.96
N GLY A 98 -2.11 1.08 17.59
CA GLY A 98 -0.66 1.21 17.57
C GLY A 98 -0.11 2.12 16.46
N PRO A 99 1.23 2.11 16.31
CA PRO A 99 1.93 2.86 15.27
C PRO A 99 1.70 2.23 13.90
N ASN A 100 1.88 3.04 12.87
CA ASN A 100 1.93 2.64 11.46
C ASN A 100 3.10 3.37 10.78
N VAL A 101 3.69 2.76 9.79
CA VAL A 101 4.74 3.36 8.96
C VAL A 101 4.24 3.50 7.53
N ALA A 102 4.16 4.73 7.04
CA ALA A 102 3.96 4.97 5.62
C ALA A 102 5.31 4.86 4.90
N TRP A 103 5.41 3.97 3.92
CA TRP A 103 6.64 3.70 3.19
C TRP A 103 6.68 4.42 1.85
N VAL A 104 7.70 5.23 1.60
CA VAL A 104 8.01 5.80 0.28
C VAL A 104 9.16 5.02 -0.33
N ILE A 105 8.90 4.38 -1.46
CA ILE A 105 9.82 3.50 -2.19
C ILE A 105 10.25 4.21 -3.47
N GLY A 106 11.52 4.61 -3.53
CA GLY A 106 12.11 5.35 -4.65
C GLY A 106 12.97 4.46 -5.54
N ALA A 107 12.53 4.20 -6.77
CA ALA A 107 13.28 3.46 -7.78
C ALA A 107 12.79 3.85 -9.21
N ASP A 108 13.61 3.61 -10.24
CA ASP A 108 13.27 3.81 -11.66
C ASP A 108 12.76 5.23 -11.99
N GLY A 109 13.18 6.24 -11.21
CA GLY A 109 12.71 7.62 -11.35
C GLY A 109 11.29 7.87 -10.84
N LEU A 110 10.71 6.92 -10.09
CA LEU A 110 9.39 6.98 -9.48
C LEU A 110 9.47 6.94 -7.95
N GLN A 111 8.46 7.54 -7.31
CA GLN A 111 8.20 7.45 -5.87
C GLN A 111 6.85 6.77 -5.64
N VAL A 112 6.86 5.56 -5.06
CA VAL A 112 5.64 4.83 -4.69
C VAL A 112 5.45 4.96 -3.18
N CYS A 113 4.31 5.47 -2.75
CA CYS A 113 3.97 5.56 -1.33
C CYS A 113 2.93 4.50 -0.96
N HIS A 114 3.27 3.64 -0.01
CA HIS A 114 2.38 2.65 0.60
C HIS A 114 2.00 3.14 1.99
N LEU A 115 0.72 3.39 2.23
CA LEU A 115 0.27 4.01 3.48
C LEU A 115 0.03 3.02 4.63
N GLY A 116 0.21 1.70 4.39
CA GLY A 116 -0.14 0.69 5.39
C GLY A 116 -1.59 0.82 5.82
N ASP A 117 -1.83 0.64 7.11
CA ASP A 117 -3.15 0.82 7.72
C ASP A 117 -3.29 2.22 8.34
N LEU A 118 -3.06 3.24 7.52
CA LEU A 118 -3.27 4.62 7.95
C LEU A 118 -4.67 4.80 8.54
N GLY A 119 -4.75 5.17 9.82
CA GLY A 119 -6.02 5.37 10.56
C GLY A 119 -6.27 6.81 10.98
N MET A 120 -5.50 7.78 10.46
CA MET A 120 -5.56 9.18 10.84
C MET A 120 -5.54 10.11 9.63
N ALA A 121 -6.02 11.33 9.80
CA ALA A 121 -5.78 12.39 8.82
C ALA A 121 -4.30 12.77 8.77
N LEU A 122 -3.77 13.06 7.58
CA LEU A 122 -2.40 13.54 7.45
C LEU A 122 -2.32 15.02 7.78
N GLU A 123 -1.50 15.36 8.76
CA GLU A 123 -1.15 16.76 9.08
C GLU A 123 -0.05 17.25 8.10
N ALA A 124 0.17 18.57 8.04
CA ALA A 124 1.14 19.19 7.14
C ALA A 124 2.57 18.63 7.31
N GLU A 125 2.93 18.24 8.53
CA GLU A 125 4.23 17.61 8.83
C GLU A 125 4.35 16.23 8.16
N HIS A 126 3.28 15.41 8.18
CA HIS A 126 3.26 14.11 7.51
C HIS A 126 3.36 14.25 6.00
N VAL A 127 2.60 15.19 5.41
CA VAL A 127 2.67 15.49 3.97
C VAL A 127 4.08 15.94 3.58
N THR A 128 4.71 16.80 4.38
CA THR A 128 6.08 17.26 4.16
C THR A 128 7.09 16.10 4.30
N ALA A 129 6.89 15.24 5.30
CA ALA A 129 7.76 14.09 5.53
C ALA A 129 7.64 13.05 4.42
N VAL A 130 6.45 12.75 3.92
CA VAL A 130 6.24 11.88 2.74
C VAL A 130 6.92 12.50 1.52
N GLY A 131 6.69 13.78 1.26
CA GLY A 131 7.23 14.50 0.11
C GLY A 131 6.49 14.19 -1.20
N PRO A 132 7.04 14.60 -2.36
CA PRO A 132 6.43 14.32 -3.66
C PRO A 132 6.39 12.83 -3.96
N ILE A 133 5.23 12.34 -4.40
CA ILE A 133 5.02 10.94 -4.79
C ILE A 133 4.33 10.86 -6.15
N ASP A 134 4.57 9.76 -6.86
CA ASP A 134 3.99 9.48 -8.18
C ASP A 134 2.80 8.53 -8.07
N VAL A 135 2.96 7.46 -7.28
CA VAL A 135 1.97 6.39 -7.08
C VAL A 135 1.63 6.29 -5.60
N LEU A 136 0.34 6.22 -5.29
CA LEU A 136 -0.17 6.09 -3.94
C LEU A 136 -0.95 4.77 -3.79
N LEU A 137 -0.49 3.90 -2.90
CA LEU A 137 -1.18 2.68 -2.46
C LEU A 137 -1.89 3.03 -1.14
N ILE A 138 -3.23 3.09 -1.16
CA ILE A 138 -4.03 3.71 -0.10
C ILE A 138 -5.13 2.79 0.43
N PRO A 139 -5.26 2.61 1.76
CA PRO A 139 -6.38 1.88 2.34
C PRO A 139 -7.67 2.70 2.21
N VAL A 140 -8.78 2.03 1.86
CA VAL A 140 -10.07 2.69 1.61
C VAL A 140 -11.26 2.00 2.29
N GLY A 141 -11.00 0.92 3.05
CA GLY A 141 -12.05 0.07 3.62
C GLY A 141 -12.71 0.63 4.88
N GLY A 142 -12.14 1.63 5.52
CA GLY A 142 -12.66 2.17 6.78
C GLY A 142 -12.59 1.17 7.94
N THR A 143 -13.34 1.40 9.01
CA THR A 143 -13.44 0.64 10.27
C THR A 143 -12.10 0.53 11.03
N PHE A 144 -11.06 0.04 10.39
CA PHE A 144 -9.72 -0.10 10.97
C PHE A 144 -8.76 0.97 10.43
N THR A 145 -9.02 1.49 9.25
CA THR A 145 -8.22 2.48 8.52
C THR A 145 -9.04 3.72 8.22
N ILE A 146 -8.46 4.69 7.53
CA ILE A 146 -9.24 5.78 6.94
C ILE A 146 -10.33 5.21 6.03
N ASP A 147 -11.48 5.86 6.02
CA ASP A 147 -12.61 5.54 5.16
C ASP A 147 -12.49 6.23 3.77
N ALA A 148 -13.52 6.11 2.96
CA ALA A 148 -13.57 6.70 1.62
C ALA A 148 -13.40 8.23 1.62
N ALA A 149 -13.90 8.92 2.64
CA ALA A 149 -13.78 10.38 2.76
C ALA A 149 -12.37 10.76 3.17
N GLY A 150 -11.82 10.13 4.22
CA GLY A 150 -10.45 10.34 4.66
C GLY A 150 -9.42 9.98 3.57
N ALA A 151 -9.66 8.90 2.82
CA ALA A 151 -8.82 8.54 1.69
C ALA A 151 -8.83 9.62 0.58
N THR A 152 -9.99 10.27 0.35
CA THR A 152 -10.07 11.38 -0.59
C THR A 152 -9.24 12.58 -0.13
N GLU A 153 -9.35 12.94 1.15
CA GLU A 153 -8.56 14.03 1.74
C GLU A 153 -7.05 13.76 1.64
N VAL A 154 -6.62 12.52 1.88
CA VAL A 154 -5.21 12.12 1.75
C VAL A 154 -4.72 12.23 0.29
N VAL A 155 -5.52 11.80 -0.69
CA VAL A 155 -5.19 11.96 -2.11
C VAL A 155 -5.04 13.44 -2.49
N GLU A 156 -5.94 14.30 -1.99
CA GLU A 156 -5.88 15.74 -2.24
C GLU A 156 -4.66 16.40 -1.59
N ALA A 157 -4.23 15.92 -0.42
CA ALA A 157 -3.06 16.42 0.29
C ALA A 157 -1.74 16.00 -0.38
N LEU A 158 -1.61 14.72 -0.75
CA LEU A 158 -0.38 14.14 -1.31
C LEU A 158 -0.24 14.39 -2.83
N LYS A 159 -1.34 14.60 -3.54
CA LYS A 159 -1.42 14.91 -4.99
C LYS A 159 -0.62 13.92 -5.86
N PRO A 160 -0.82 12.61 -5.72
CA PRO A 160 -0.19 11.61 -6.58
C PRO A 160 -0.68 11.75 -8.02
N ARG A 161 0.00 11.11 -8.97
CA ARG A 161 -0.46 10.96 -10.35
C ARG A 161 -1.33 9.71 -10.53
N LEU A 162 -1.03 8.65 -9.78
CA LEU A 162 -1.76 7.38 -9.80
C LEU A 162 -2.14 6.97 -8.37
N VAL A 163 -3.40 6.61 -8.19
CA VAL A 163 -3.93 6.07 -6.92
C VAL A 163 -4.34 4.62 -7.13
N ILE A 164 -3.89 3.74 -6.27
CA ILE A 164 -4.28 2.32 -6.26
C ILE A 164 -4.89 2.03 -4.88
N PRO A 165 -6.21 1.80 -4.81
CA PRO A 165 -6.87 1.46 -3.55
C PRO A 165 -6.50 0.04 -3.10
N MET A 166 -6.38 -0.14 -1.79
CA MET A 166 -6.13 -1.39 -1.10
C MET A 166 -6.93 -1.50 0.19
N HIS A 167 -6.79 -2.59 0.93
CA HIS A 167 -7.41 -2.82 2.25
C HIS A 167 -8.92 -2.56 2.24
N TYR A 168 -9.63 -3.18 1.30
CA TYR A 168 -11.08 -3.11 1.17
C TYR A 168 -11.69 -4.50 1.07
N ARG A 169 -13.00 -4.61 1.32
CA ARG A 169 -13.73 -5.87 1.28
C ARG A 169 -13.74 -6.48 -0.12
N THR A 170 -13.42 -7.77 -0.18
CA THR A 170 -13.47 -8.61 -1.39
C THR A 170 -14.05 -9.98 -1.02
N PRO A 171 -14.34 -10.87 -1.98
CA PRO A 171 -14.71 -12.25 -1.65
C PRO A 171 -13.68 -13.00 -0.79
N LYS A 172 -12.40 -12.59 -0.85
CA LYS A 172 -11.29 -13.17 -0.08
C LYS A 172 -10.95 -12.40 1.21
N VAL A 173 -11.47 -11.18 1.39
CA VAL A 173 -11.30 -10.37 2.61
C VAL A 173 -12.65 -10.18 3.27
N LYS A 174 -12.90 -10.91 4.37
CA LYS A 174 -14.20 -10.97 5.07
C LYS A 174 -14.23 -10.11 6.34
N LEU A 175 -13.25 -9.22 6.49
CA LEU A 175 -13.25 -8.21 7.55
C LEU A 175 -14.50 -7.32 7.42
N ASN A 176 -14.93 -6.73 8.53
CA ASN A 176 -16.04 -5.77 8.53
C ASN A 176 -15.55 -4.40 8.05
N ILE A 177 -15.21 -4.31 6.77
CA ILE A 177 -14.73 -3.12 6.07
C ILE A 177 -15.55 -2.91 4.80
N ASP A 178 -15.51 -1.71 4.24
CA ASP A 178 -16.24 -1.34 3.03
C ASP A 178 -15.64 -1.94 1.75
N TYR A 179 -16.48 -2.04 0.73
CA TYR A 179 -16.04 -2.32 -0.64
C TYR A 179 -15.36 -1.10 -1.25
N VAL A 180 -14.52 -1.31 -2.24
CA VAL A 180 -13.83 -0.24 -2.97
C VAL A 180 -14.80 0.77 -3.59
N ASP A 181 -16.02 0.34 -3.91
CA ASP A 181 -17.05 1.18 -4.54
C ASP A 181 -17.44 2.39 -3.70
N SER A 182 -17.33 2.32 -2.37
CA SER A 182 -17.53 3.46 -1.48
C SER A 182 -16.53 4.59 -1.79
N PHE A 183 -15.26 4.24 -2.02
CA PHE A 183 -14.22 5.21 -2.38
C PHE A 183 -14.35 5.71 -3.82
N LEU A 184 -14.83 4.87 -4.74
CA LEU A 184 -14.92 5.22 -6.16
C LEU A 184 -16.12 6.10 -6.50
N ARG A 185 -17.10 6.23 -5.58
CA ARG A 185 -18.31 6.99 -5.82
C ARG A 185 -17.99 8.44 -6.21
N ASP A 186 -18.62 8.89 -7.29
CA ASP A 186 -18.49 10.27 -7.82
C ASP A 186 -17.07 10.69 -8.24
N LYS A 187 -16.16 9.74 -8.39
CA LYS A 187 -14.81 10.01 -8.90
C LYS A 187 -14.75 9.84 -10.43
N PRO A 188 -14.28 10.88 -11.16
CA PRO A 188 -14.37 10.88 -12.63
C PRO A 188 -13.32 10.02 -13.32
N ASN A 189 -12.17 9.77 -12.71
CA ASN A 189 -11.00 9.18 -13.37
C ASN A 189 -10.70 7.78 -12.84
N VAL A 190 -11.69 6.88 -12.89
CA VAL A 190 -11.57 5.50 -12.41
C VAL A 190 -11.36 4.55 -13.57
N ARG A 191 -10.33 3.70 -13.45
CA ARG A 191 -10.05 2.59 -14.37
C ARG A 191 -10.03 1.27 -13.60
N ARG A 192 -10.90 0.33 -13.92
CA ARG A 192 -10.78 -1.07 -13.51
C ARG A 192 -9.86 -1.77 -14.49
N VAL A 193 -8.71 -2.24 -14.02
CA VAL A 193 -7.63 -2.75 -14.89
C VAL A 193 -7.97 -4.11 -15.49
N GLY A 194 -8.77 -4.93 -14.78
CA GLY A 194 -9.10 -6.30 -15.21
C GLY A 194 -7.94 -7.28 -15.06
N GLY A 195 -7.04 -6.99 -14.11
CA GLY A 195 -5.88 -7.83 -13.79
C GLY A 195 -5.14 -7.31 -12.58
N SER A 196 -4.14 -8.07 -12.15
CA SER A 196 -3.38 -7.77 -10.92
C SER A 196 -2.12 -6.94 -11.15
N ASP A 197 -1.68 -6.78 -12.40
CA ASP A 197 -0.37 -6.22 -12.76
C ASP A 197 -0.51 -4.96 -13.59
N ILE A 198 0.36 -3.99 -13.33
CA ILE A 198 0.58 -2.81 -14.16
C ILE A 198 2.07 -2.55 -14.35
N GLU A 199 2.41 -1.94 -15.47
CA GLU A 199 3.73 -1.37 -15.71
C GLU A 199 3.63 0.15 -15.76
N VAL A 200 4.48 0.83 -14.98
CA VAL A 200 4.52 2.27 -14.88
C VAL A 200 5.94 2.79 -15.09
N THR A 201 6.03 3.89 -15.80
CA THR A 201 7.26 4.67 -15.97
C THR A 201 6.91 6.15 -15.77
N PRO A 202 7.88 7.05 -15.55
CA PRO A 202 7.60 8.47 -15.46
C PRO A 202 6.82 9.03 -16.68
N GLY A 203 7.01 8.40 -17.86
CA GLY A 203 6.33 8.80 -19.10
C GLY A 203 4.93 8.22 -19.31
N THR A 204 4.60 7.09 -18.68
CA THR A 204 3.29 6.41 -18.82
C THR A 204 2.30 6.74 -17.71
N LEU A 205 2.75 7.37 -16.64
CA LEU A 205 1.85 7.80 -15.56
C LEU A 205 0.81 8.82 -16.07
N PRO A 206 -0.40 8.79 -15.50
CA PRO A 206 -1.43 9.80 -15.78
C PRO A 206 -0.89 11.22 -15.61
N LYS A 207 -1.36 12.16 -16.45
CA LYS A 207 -0.77 13.49 -16.47
C LYS A 207 -1.36 14.40 -15.40
N VAL A 208 -2.67 14.49 -15.24
CA VAL A 208 -3.35 15.32 -14.22
C VAL A 208 -4.87 15.16 -14.29
N PRO A 209 -5.58 15.38 -13.19
CA PRO A 209 -5.05 15.61 -11.83
C PRO A 209 -4.49 14.33 -11.23
N TYR A 210 -5.15 13.19 -11.39
CA TYR A 210 -4.75 11.82 -11.06
C TYR A 210 -5.76 10.84 -11.67
N GLU A 211 -5.36 9.58 -11.79
CA GLU A 211 -6.29 8.47 -12.07
C GLU A 211 -6.29 7.47 -10.92
N ILE A 212 -7.43 6.81 -10.73
CA ILE A 212 -7.57 5.70 -9.79
C ILE A 212 -7.61 4.41 -10.60
N TRP A 213 -6.61 3.55 -10.41
CA TRP A 213 -6.57 2.24 -11.05
C TRP A 213 -6.88 1.15 -10.02
N VAL A 214 -8.00 0.46 -10.26
CA VAL A 214 -8.43 -0.66 -9.40
C VAL A 214 -7.91 -1.95 -10.00
N LEU A 215 -7.00 -2.58 -9.26
CA LEU A 215 -6.41 -3.87 -9.59
C LEU A 215 -7.23 -5.01 -8.98
N GLU A 216 -7.19 -6.18 -9.60
CA GLU A 216 -7.69 -7.42 -9.02
C GLU A 216 -6.59 -8.09 -8.21
N ALA A 217 -6.93 -8.73 -7.09
CA ALA A 217 -5.94 -9.48 -6.32
C ALA A 217 -5.45 -10.70 -7.12
N ALA A 218 -4.14 -10.93 -7.13
CA ALA A 218 -3.52 -12.05 -7.83
C ALA A 218 -3.76 -13.40 -7.11
N LEU A 219 -3.92 -13.36 -5.76
CA LEU A 219 -3.94 -14.53 -4.89
C LEU A 219 -5.25 -14.73 -4.17
#